data_cd5919cf7d6ea720605cbc0946814bab
#
_entry.id   cd5919cf7d6ea720605cbc0946814bab
#
_cell.length_a   1.000
_cell.length_b   1.000
_cell.length_c   1.000
_cell.angle_alpha   90.00
_cell.angle_beta   90.00
_cell.angle_gamma   90.00
#
_symmetry.space_group_name_H-M   'P 1'
#
loop_
_entity.id
_entity.type
_entity.pdbx_description
1 polymer ?
#
loop_
_entity_poly.entity_id
_entity_poly.type
_entity_poly.pdbx_seq_one_letter_code
_entity_poly.pdbx_strand_id
1 'polypeptide(L)'
;AMGLDYFTLGNHDFNFGYEALEEFLGAMRGQCLCANVQDLGGRLPLKPWAVRTLASGLRVGVTGIVTDYVNVWEQPQNLEQLRITDAFEAARAAREALRPECDVCVCIYHGGFEEELATGRLLSDSGENVACRIARELDFDLLLTGHQHMAVEGVRLANTWAVQPPANAGVCLLVEGRREGEHTQFASRFLPAGETHSAQPCEALLALEKAVQNWLDEPIGALQSPIPPEEKLDAALHGSRVAALFNQVQLDATGADVSCTSLGNDPVGLASPVTMRGVTAAYLFANTLVALEVNEEV
;
A
#
# COMPACT_ATOMS: atom_id res chain seq x y z
N ALA A 1 -10.85 -10.11 -16.01
CA ALA A 1 -11.04 -8.74 -15.50
C ALA A 1 -11.99 -8.82 -14.29
N MET A 2 -11.55 -8.35 -13.14
CA MET A 2 -12.30 -8.44 -11.87
C MET A 2 -13.52 -7.50 -11.80
N GLY A 3 -13.73 -6.64 -12.81
CA GLY A 3 -14.90 -5.76 -12.87
C GLY A 3 -14.82 -4.59 -11.88
N LEU A 4 -13.62 -4.04 -11.64
CA LEU A 4 -13.45 -2.85 -10.82
C LEU A 4 -14.15 -1.65 -11.48
N ASP A 5 -15.00 -0.96 -10.72
CA ASP A 5 -15.58 0.32 -11.13
C ASP A 5 -14.63 1.48 -10.82
N TYR A 6 -14.12 1.54 -9.58
CA TYR A 6 -13.22 2.58 -9.07
C TYR A 6 -12.06 1.97 -8.28
N PHE A 7 -10.93 2.65 -8.30
CA PHE A 7 -9.77 2.35 -7.48
C PHE A 7 -8.94 3.62 -7.25
N THR A 8 -8.04 3.60 -6.29
CA THR A 8 -7.04 4.66 -6.08
C THR A 8 -5.64 4.10 -6.22
N LEU A 9 -4.65 4.97 -6.33
CA LEU A 9 -3.24 4.59 -6.32
C LEU A 9 -2.77 4.23 -4.91
N GLY A 10 -1.85 3.29 -4.82
CA GLY A 10 -1.06 3.02 -3.64
C GLY A 10 0.35 3.61 -3.76
N ASN A 11 1.10 3.64 -2.66
CA ASN A 11 2.47 4.15 -2.66
C ASN A 11 3.40 3.37 -3.60
N HIS A 12 3.18 2.08 -3.76
CA HIS A 12 4.00 1.24 -4.63
C HIS A 12 3.71 1.40 -6.13
N ASP A 13 2.61 2.04 -6.51
CA ASP A 13 2.31 2.31 -7.92
C ASP A 13 3.28 3.32 -8.55
N PHE A 14 4.04 4.05 -7.73
CA PHE A 14 5.03 5.05 -8.18
C PHE A 14 6.44 4.46 -8.36
N ASN A 15 6.72 3.25 -7.87
CA ASN A 15 8.07 2.69 -7.79
C ASN A 15 8.77 2.50 -9.16
N PHE A 16 8.03 2.45 -10.25
CA PHE A 16 8.56 2.20 -11.59
C PHE A 16 8.53 3.44 -12.49
N GLY A 17 8.20 4.61 -11.94
CA GLY A 17 8.17 5.89 -12.63
C GLY A 17 6.92 6.12 -13.47
N TYR A 18 6.90 7.28 -14.11
CA TYR A 18 5.71 7.83 -14.78
C TYR A 18 5.22 6.98 -15.95
N GLU A 19 6.13 6.50 -16.81
CA GLU A 19 5.78 5.71 -18.00
C GLU A 19 5.15 4.36 -17.64
N ALA A 20 5.67 3.69 -16.60
CA ALA A 20 5.08 2.44 -16.12
C ALA A 20 3.70 2.68 -15.48
N LEU A 21 3.54 3.77 -14.76
CA LEU A 21 2.24 4.17 -14.20
C LEU A 21 1.23 4.49 -15.31
N GLU A 22 1.64 5.18 -16.37
CA GLU A 22 0.81 5.45 -17.55
C GLU A 22 0.35 4.16 -18.22
N GLU A 23 1.26 3.23 -18.47
CA GLU A 23 0.95 1.93 -19.07
C GLU A 23 -0.03 1.13 -18.20
N PHE A 24 0.23 1.06 -16.89
CA PHE A 24 -0.65 0.40 -15.94
C PHE A 24 -2.07 0.98 -15.96
N LEU A 25 -2.19 2.29 -15.81
CA LEU A 25 -3.49 2.97 -15.80
C LEU A 25 -4.21 2.86 -17.14
N GLY A 26 -3.48 2.90 -18.25
CA GLY A 26 -4.03 2.71 -19.61
C GLY A 26 -4.59 1.30 -19.84
N ALA A 27 -4.04 0.28 -19.16
CA ALA A 27 -4.52 -1.09 -19.23
C ALA A 27 -5.75 -1.37 -18.34
N MET A 28 -6.01 -0.50 -17.35
CA MET A 28 -7.12 -0.67 -16.41
C MET A 28 -8.46 -0.28 -17.03
N ARG A 29 -9.52 -1.08 -16.77
CA ARG A 29 -10.88 -0.75 -17.20
C ARG A 29 -11.65 0.08 -16.17
N GLY A 30 -11.28 -0.04 -14.88
CA GLY A 30 -11.81 0.77 -13.80
C GLY A 30 -11.29 2.19 -13.87
N GLN A 31 -12.06 3.13 -13.30
CA GLN A 31 -11.64 4.52 -13.20
C GLN A 31 -10.70 4.71 -12.01
N CYS A 32 -9.48 5.20 -12.25
CA CYS A 32 -8.59 5.65 -11.18
C CYS A 32 -9.08 6.99 -10.63
N LEU A 33 -9.31 7.03 -9.31
CA LEU A 33 -9.65 8.23 -8.57
C LEU A 33 -8.49 8.56 -7.64
N CYS A 34 -7.86 9.72 -7.80
CA CYS A 34 -6.80 10.16 -6.92
C CYS A 34 -6.74 11.70 -6.88
N ALA A 35 -7.32 12.29 -5.84
CA ALA A 35 -7.52 13.73 -5.76
C ALA A 35 -6.24 14.49 -5.38
N ASN A 36 -5.28 13.84 -4.72
CA ASN A 36 -4.03 14.47 -4.29
C ASN A 36 -2.83 14.21 -5.23
N VAL A 37 -3.04 13.55 -6.37
CA VAL A 37 -2.01 13.40 -7.39
C VAL A 37 -2.31 14.30 -8.58
N GLN A 38 -1.44 15.27 -8.82
CA GLN A 38 -1.48 16.17 -9.97
C GLN A 38 -0.55 15.62 -11.04
N ASP A 39 -1.10 15.34 -12.20
CA ASP A 39 -0.36 14.90 -13.37
C ASP A 39 0.19 16.12 -14.14
N LEU A 40 1.47 16.39 -13.99
CA LEU A 40 2.18 17.46 -14.70
C LEU A 40 2.52 17.05 -16.12
N GLY A 41 2.62 15.76 -16.41
CA GLY A 41 2.84 15.20 -17.75
C GLY A 41 1.56 15.19 -18.61
N GLY A 42 0.38 15.23 -17.98
CA GLY A 42 -0.92 15.35 -18.64
C GLY A 42 -1.40 14.10 -19.39
N ARG A 43 -0.82 12.91 -19.11
CA ARG A 43 -1.13 11.67 -19.83
C ARG A 43 -1.89 10.63 -19.00
N LEU A 44 -1.95 10.82 -17.67
CA LEU A 44 -2.58 9.85 -16.78
C LEU A 44 -4.10 10.02 -16.76
N PRO A 45 -4.90 8.94 -16.88
CA PRO A 45 -6.35 9.00 -16.83
C PRO A 45 -6.90 9.11 -15.41
N LEU A 46 -6.35 10.05 -14.62
CA LEU A 46 -6.74 10.30 -13.24
C LEU A 46 -7.97 11.21 -13.17
N LYS A 47 -8.84 10.95 -12.20
CA LYS A 47 -9.89 11.88 -11.80
C LYS A 47 -9.84 12.11 -10.29
N PRO A 48 -10.19 13.31 -9.81
CA PRO A 48 -10.20 13.55 -8.37
C PRO A 48 -11.37 12.84 -7.67
N TRP A 49 -12.52 12.71 -8.34
CA TRP A 49 -13.71 12.02 -7.85
C TRP A 49 -14.66 11.65 -8.98
N ALA A 50 -15.67 10.86 -8.64
CA ALA A 50 -16.80 10.54 -9.50
C ALA A 50 -18.11 10.48 -8.70
N VAL A 51 -19.22 10.73 -9.37
CA VAL A 51 -20.56 10.49 -8.83
C VAL A 51 -21.25 9.44 -9.68
N ARG A 52 -21.79 8.40 -9.04
CA ARG A 52 -22.57 7.34 -9.69
C ARG A 52 -23.98 7.29 -9.15
N THR A 53 -24.96 7.40 -10.04
CA THR A 53 -26.35 7.17 -9.70
C THR A 53 -26.66 5.68 -9.83
N LEU A 54 -27.09 5.06 -8.75
CA LEU A 54 -27.51 3.66 -8.72
C LEU A 54 -28.92 3.50 -9.33
N ALA A 55 -29.30 2.24 -9.64
CA ALA A 55 -30.64 1.93 -10.17
C ALA A 55 -31.78 2.36 -9.23
N SER A 56 -31.52 2.50 -7.93
CA SER A 56 -32.44 3.03 -6.93
C SER A 56 -32.63 4.56 -6.98
N GLY A 57 -31.84 5.25 -7.79
CA GLY A 57 -31.76 6.71 -7.81
C GLY A 57 -30.78 7.30 -6.79
N LEU A 58 -30.20 6.49 -5.89
CA LEU A 58 -29.21 6.94 -4.90
C LEU A 58 -27.91 7.37 -5.61
N ARG A 59 -27.41 8.55 -5.27
CA ARG A 59 -26.17 9.09 -5.81
C ARG A 59 -25.03 8.81 -4.84
N VAL A 60 -24.03 8.07 -5.30
CA VAL A 60 -22.82 7.75 -4.54
C VAL A 60 -21.64 8.54 -5.09
N GLY A 61 -21.11 9.43 -4.30
CA GLY A 61 -19.87 10.17 -4.60
C GLY A 61 -18.66 9.40 -4.08
N VAL A 62 -17.66 9.22 -4.91
CA VAL A 62 -16.44 8.49 -4.55
C VAL A 62 -15.22 9.34 -4.89
N THR A 63 -14.30 9.48 -3.95
CA THR A 63 -12.97 10.06 -4.17
C THR A 63 -11.88 9.04 -3.82
N GLY A 64 -10.68 9.24 -4.33
CA GLY A 64 -9.49 8.47 -4.00
C GLY A 64 -8.39 9.39 -3.49
N ILE A 65 -7.60 8.92 -2.53
CA ILE A 65 -6.46 9.61 -1.92
C ILE A 65 -5.36 8.58 -1.70
N VAL A 66 -4.11 8.97 -1.94
CA VAL A 66 -2.93 8.20 -1.55
C VAL A 66 -2.17 8.95 -0.46
N THR A 67 -1.49 8.24 0.44
CA THR A 67 -0.62 8.90 1.42
C THR A 67 0.41 9.79 0.72
N ASP A 68 0.52 11.03 1.13
CA ASP A 68 1.52 11.97 0.60
C ASP A 68 2.96 11.66 1.08
N TYR A 69 3.09 10.68 1.97
CA TYR A 69 4.38 10.14 2.39
C TYR A 69 5.15 9.44 1.24
N VAL A 70 4.50 9.20 0.12
CA VAL A 70 5.18 8.85 -1.16
C VAL A 70 6.30 9.85 -1.48
N ASN A 71 6.11 11.13 -1.19
CA ASN A 71 7.17 12.15 -1.36
C ASN A 71 8.42 11.91 -0.50
N VAL A 72 8.30 11.12 0.58
CA VAL A 72 9.42 10.78 1.49
C VAL A 72 10.13 9.52 1.03
N TRP A 73 9.36 8.53 0.56
CA TRP A 73 9.90 7.21 0.24
C TRP A 73 10.37 7.05 -1.20
N GLU A 74 9.68 7.75 -2.13
CA GLU A 74 9.92 7.51 -3.54
C GLU A 74 11.14 8.28 -4.03
N GLN A 75 11.81 7.70 -5.02
CA GLN A 75 12.95 8.34 -5.67
C GLN A 75 12.48 9.58 -6.45
N PRO A 76 13.16 10.74 -6.31
CA PRO A 76 12.71 11.98 -6.93
C PRO A 76 12.48 11.89 -8.45
N GLN A 77 13.30 11.09 -9.15
CA GLN A 77 13.16 10.89 -10.59
C GLN A 77 11.82 10.22 -11.00
N ASN A 78 11.26 9.38 -10.13
CA ASN A 78 9.97 8.74 -10.38
C ASN A 78 8.80 9.72 -10.24
N LEU A 79 9.01 10.85 -9.55
CA LEU A 79 8.00 11.86 -9.27
C LEU A 79 8.15 13.15 -10.10
N GLU A 80 9.13 13.25 -11.01
CA GLU A 80 9.42 14.48 -11.77
C GLU A 80 8.20 15.04 -12.53
N GLN A 81 7.33 14.16 -13.02
CA GLN A 81 6.12 14.50 -13.76
C GLN A 81 4.84 14.48 -12.91
N LEU A 82 5.00 14.33 -11.59
CA LEU A 82 3.90 14.23 -10.64
C LEU A 82 4.08 15.22 -9.51
N ARG A 83 2.97 15.69 -8.95
CA ARG A 83 2.95 16.40 -7.68
C ARG A 83 1.94 15.74 -6.75
N ILE A 84 2.42 15.19 -5.64
CA ILE A 84 1.57 14.59 -4.61
C ILE A 84 1.39 15.64 -3.51
N THR A 85 0.14 16.08 -3.34
CA THR A 85 -0.24 17.09 -2.35
C THR A 85 -0.72 16.47 -1.06
N ASP A 86 -0.85 17.28 0.01
CA ASP A 86 -1.33 16.86 1.31
C ASP A 86 -2.61 16.02 1.21
N ALA A 87 -2.59 14.83 1.81
CA ALA A 87 -3.67 13.84 1.71
C ALA A 87 -4.95 14.33 2.40
N PHE A 88 -4.83 14.96 3.58
CA PHE A 88 -5.98 15.44 4.32
C PHE A 88 -6.65 16.63 3.63
N GLU A 89 -5.88 17.60 3.17
CA GLU A 89 -6.40 18.78 2.49
C GLU A 89 -7.07 18.41 1.16
N ALA A 90 -6.51 17.47 0.41
CA ALA A 90 -7.12 16.98 -0.81
C ALA A 90 -8.42 16.19 -0.53
N ALA A 91 -8.44 15.38 0.53
CA ALA A 91 -9.66 14.69 0.97
C ALA A 91 -10.75 15.70 1.37
N ARG A 92 -10.38 16.78 2.07
CA ARG A 92 -11.29 17.86 2.46
C ARG A 92 -11.89 18.56 1.23
N ALA A 93 -11.05 18.96 0.30
CA ALA A 93 -11.51 19.62 -0.92
C ALA A 93 -12.43 18.71 -1.77
N ALA A 94 -12.08 17.43 -1.90
CA ALA A 94 -12.92 16.46 -2.60
C ALA A 94 -14.27 16.25 -1.90
N ARG A 95 -14.26 16.17 -0.56
CA ARG A 95 -15.48 16.04 0.24
C ARG A 95 -16.42 17.23 0.09
N GLU A 96 -15.87 18.46 0.13
CA GLU A 96 -16.63 19.69 -0.06
C GLU A 96 -17.29 19.75 -1.45
N ALA A 97 -16.56 19.33 -2.49
CA ALA A 97 -17.07 19.28 -3.85
C ALA A 97 -18.14 18.20 -4.05
N LEU A 98 -17.98 17.03 -3.45
CA LEU A 98 -18.89 15.89 -3.59
C LEU A 98 -20.20 16.06 -2.82
N ARG A 99 -20.18 16.70 -1.66
CA ARG A 99 -21.34 16.72 -0.74
C ARG A 99 -22.64 17.23 -1.34
N PRO A 100 -22.66 18.31 -2.15
CA PRO A 100 -23.90 18.78 -2.80
C PRO A 100 -24.39 17.85 -3.92
N GLU A 101 -23.54 16.96 -4.43
CA GLU A 101 -23.82 16.17 -5.62
C GLU A 101 -24.21 14.71 -5.29
N CYS A 102 -24.02 14.27 -4.05
CA CYS A 102 -24.23 12.86 -3.67
C CYS A 102 -25.05 12.72 -2.39
N ASP A 103 -25.68 11.57 -2.24
CA ASP A 103 -26.44 11.17 -1.05
C ASP A 103 -25.58 10.34 -0.08
N VAL A 104 -24.54 9.68 -0.61
CA VAL A 104 -23.51 8.91 0.14
C VAL A 104 -22.15 9.31 -0.39
N CYS A 105 -21.23 9.67 0.50
CA CYS A 105 -19.89 10.12 0.17
C CYS A 105 -18.85 9.12 0.67
N VAL A 106 -18.07 8.56 -0.25
CA VAL A 106 -17.07 7.52 0.00
C VAL A 106 -15.67 8.04 -0.29
N CYS A 107 -14.74 7.79 0.61
CA CYS A 107 -13.32 8.01 0.38
C CYS A 107 -12.58 6.67 0.31
N ILE A 108 -11.84 6.44 -0.76
CA ILE A 108 -10.85 5.36 -0.87
C ILE A 108 -9.49 5.97 -0.51
N TYR A 109 -8.95 5.63 0.64
CA TYR A 109 -7.69 6.19 1.11
C TYR A 109 -6.61 5.11 1.20
N HIS A 110 -5.62 5.16 0.33
CA HIS A 110 -4.42 4.35 0.48
C HIS A 110 -3.48 4.98 1.52
N GLY A 111 -3.79 4.72 2.75
CA GLY A 111 -3.15 5.12 3.99
C GLY A 111 -3.89 4.48 5.15
N GLY A 112 -3.33 4.58 6.34
CA GLY A 112 -3.81 3.86 7.51
C GLY A 112 -4.28 4.78 8.64
N PHE A 113 -4.44 4.16 9.80
CA PHE A 113 -4.91 4.79 11.02
C PHE A 113 -3.71 5.25 11.87
N GLU A 114 -3.67 6.52 12.22
CA GLU A 114 -2.65 7.12 13.08
C GLU A 114 -2.87 6.84 14.56
N GLU A 115 -4.03 6.29 14.92
CA GLU A 115 -4.42 6.02 16.30
C GLU A 115 -4.77 4.55 16.54
N GLU A 116 -4.64 4.10 17.77
CA GLU A 116 -5.18 2.84 18.22
C GLU A 116 -6.72 2.93 18.26
N LEU A 117 -7.38 2.17 17.40
CA LEU A 117 -8.83 2.29 17.15
C LEU A 117 -9.70 2.06 18.39
N ALA A 118 -9.22 1.24 19.34
CA ALA A 118 -9.97 0.94 20.57
C ALA A 118 -9.90 2.06 21.62
N THR A 119 -8.79 2.79 21.69
CA THR A 119 -8.52 3.76 22.78
C THR A 119 -8.45 5.20 22.28
N GLY A 120 -8.22 5.42 21.00
CA GLY A 120 -7.95 6.74 20.42
C GLY A 120 -6.54 7.28 20.75
N ARG A 121 -5.65 6.42 21.29
CA ARG A 121 -4.28 6.80 21.59
C ARG A 121 -3.49 6.96 20.28
N LEU A 122 -2.84 8.11 20.11
CA LEU A 122 -1.98 8.36 18.98
C LEU A 122 -0.84 7.35 18.95
N LEU A 123 -0.65 6.67 17.81
CA LEU A 123 0.42 5.70 17.54
C LEU A 123 1.57 6.33 16.78
N SER A 124 1.26 7.26 15.88
CA SER A 124 2.25 7.97 15.08
C SER A 124 1.75 9.38 14.74
N ASP A 125 2.64 10.35 14.83
CA ASP A 125 2.44 11.75 14.44
C ASP A 125 3.25 12.13 13.18
N SER A 126 3.77 11.13 12.47
CA SER A 126 4.58 11.34 11.27
C SER A 126 3.83 12.03 10.12
N GLY A 127 2.51 11.91 10.08
CA GLY A 127 1.68 12.36 8.96
C GLY A 127 1.51 11.30 7.86
N GLU A 128 2.18 10.17 7.96
CA GLU A 128 2.03 9.04 7.01
C GLU A 128 0.60 8.53 6.91
N ASN A 129 -0.05 8.41 8.06
CA ASN A 129 -1.40 7.90 8.20
C ASN A 129 -2.30 8.98 8.82
N VAL A 130 -3.45 9.24 8.20
CA VAL A 130 -4.38 10.29 8.62
C VAL A 130 -5.86 9.84 8.55
N ALA A 131 -6.12 8.52 8.55
CA ALA A 131 -7.47 7.99 8.39
C ALA A 131 -8.40 8.36 9.54
N CYS A 132 -7.92 8.38 10.78
CA CYS A 132 -8.72 8.79 11.93
C CYS A 132 -9.11 10.27 11.86
N ARG A 133 -8.18 11.12 11.44
CA ARG A 133 -8.43 12.53 11.21
C ARG A 133 -9.44 12.76 10.08
N ILE A 134 -9.25 12.10 8.92
CA ILE A 134 -10.22 12.13 7.80
C ILE A 134 -11.62 11.72 8.28
N ALA A 135 -11.72 10.60 9.02
CA ALA A 135 -13.00 10.08 9.47
C ALA A 135 -13.72 11.01 10.46
N ARG A 136 -12.98 11.69 11.34
CA ARG A 136 -13.58 12.54 12.38
C ARG A 136 -13.89 13.95 11.92
N GLU A 137 -13.06 14.52 11.04
CA GLU A 137 -13.14 15.94 10.68
C GLU A 137 -13.86 16.18 9.35
N LEU A 138 -13.88 15.19 8.43
CA LEU A 138 -14.38 15.41 7.07
C LEU A 138 -15.78 14.84 6.80
N ASP A 139 -16.35 14.09 7.75
CA ASP A 139 -17.73 13.59 7.69
C ASP A 139 -18.05 12.81 6.38
N PHE A 140 -17.14 11.96 5.94
CA PHE A 140 -17.44 10.93 4.94
C PHE A 140 -18.39 9.90 5.52
N ASP A 141 -19.29 9.33 4.71
CA ASP A 141 -20.16 8.25 5.17
C ASP A 141 -19.38 6.93 5.31
N LEU A 142 -18.44 6.67 4.37
CA LEU A 142 -17.63 5.47 4.30
C LEU A 142 -16.18 5.81 3.96
N LEU A 143 -15.23 5.23 4.71
CA LEU A 143 -13.78 5.32 4.48
C LEU A 143 -13.21 3.93 4.26
N LEU A 144 -12.74 3.66 3.05
CA LEU A 144 -12.05 2.44 2.67
C LEU A 144 -10.54 2.69 2.75
N THR A 145 -9.85 2.05 3.70
CA THR A 145 -8.41 2.26 3.93
C THR A 145 -7.56 1.09 3.48
N GLY A 146 -6.24 1.26 3.49
CA GLY A 146 -5.25 0.25 3.11
C GLY A 146 -3.90 0.52 3.76
N HIS A 147 -2.80 0.16 3.09
CA HIS A 147 -1.42 0.53 3.41
C HIS A 147 -0.83 -0.17 4.63
N GLN A 148 -1.45 -0.07 5.80
CA GLN A 148 -0.92 -0.63 7.05
C GLN A 148 -1.06 -2.16 7.18
N HIS A 149 -1.73 -2.82 6.23
CA HIS A 149 -1.98 -4.26 6.25
C HIS A 149 -2.79 -4.74 7.48
N MET A 150 -3.53 -3.84 8.12
CA MET A 150 -4.41 -4.19 9.25
C MET A 150 -5.66 -4.90 8.77
N ALA A 151 -6.24 -5.71 9.65
CA ALA A 151 -7.54 -6.34 9.42
C ALA A 151 -8.60 -5.60 10.25
N VAL A 152 -9.28 -4.63 9.64
CA VAL A 152 -10.36 -3.86 10.28
C VAL A 152 -11.65 -4.15 9.52
N GLU A 153 -12.45 -5.06 10.05
CA GLU A 153 -13.72 -5.46 9.43
C GLU A 153 -14.72 -4.30 9.40
N GLY A 154 -14.74 -3.48 10.45
CA GLY A 154 -15.51 -2.25 10.51
C GLY A 154 -15.40 -1.56 11.86
N VAL A 155 -15.24 -0.26 11.81
CA VAL A 155 -15.23 0.61 13.01
C VAL A 155 -15.92 1.93 12.69
N ARG A 156 -16.68 2.45 13.66
CA ARG A 156 -17.28 3.78 13.55
C ARG A 156 -16.38 4.80 14.21
N LEU A 157 -15.90 5.76 13.42
CA LEU A 157 -15.13 6.91 13.89
C LEU A 157 -15.96 8.18 13.62
N ALA A 158 -16.50 8.79 14.67
CA ALA A 158 -17.54 9.82 14.57
C ALA A 158 -18.72 9.35 13.69
N ASN A 159 -19.01 10.03 12.60
CA ASN A 159 -20.07 9.65 11.66
C ASN A 159 -19.63 8.69 10.56
N THR A 160 -18.32 8.49 10.38
CA THR A 160 -17.74 7.69 9.31
C THR A 160 -17.65 6.20 9.69
N TRP A 161 -18.08 5.32 8.81
CA TRP A 161 -17.77 3.89 8.86
C TRP A 161 -16.44 3.64 8.16
N ALA A 162 -15.46 3.10 8.88
CA ALA A 162 -14.12 2.87 8.35
C ALA A 162 -13.77 1.38 8.36
N VAL A 163 -13.07 0.93 7.33
CA VAL A 163 -12.68 -0.46 7.11
C VAL A 163 -11.28 -0.56 6.51
N GLN A 164 -10.60 -1.69 6.76
CA GLN A 164 -9.34 -2.02 6.10
C GLN A 164 -9.22 -3.53 5.87
N PRO A 165 -9.11 -4.02 4.62
CA PRO A 165 -8.76 -5.42 4.37
C PRO A 165 -7.28 -5.66 4.70
N PRO A 166 -6.92 -6.87 5.18
CA PRO A 166 -5.52 -7.25 5.34
C PRO A 166 -4.80 -7.36 3.99
N ALA A 167 -3.48 -7.47 4.04
CA ALA A 167 -2.63 -7.63 2.86
C ALA A 167 -2.82 -8.96 2.13
N ASN A 168 -2.15 -9.09 0.98
CA ASN A 168 -1.98 -10.31 0.19
C ASN A 168 -3.25 -10.86 -0.46
N ALA A 169 -4.31 -10.06 -0.59
CA ALA A 169 -5.57 -10.44 -1.25
C ALA A 169 -6.19 -11.77 -0.76
N GLY A 170 -5.85 -12.20 0.46
CA GLY A 170 -6.39 -13.42 1.07
C GLY A 170 -7.87 -13.31 1.43
N VAL A 171 -8.39 -12.10 1.53
CA VAL A 171 -9.79 -11.80 1.80
C VAL A 171 -10.25 -10.61 0.97
N CYS A 172 -11.54 -10.60 0.62
CA CYS A 172 -12.24 -9.38 0.20
C CYS A 172 -13.04 -8.83 1.38
N LEU A 173 -13.31 -7.54 1.36
CA LEU A 173 -14.19 -6.90 2.33
C LEU A 173 -15.51 -6.54 1.63
N LEU A 174 -16.61 -7.13 2.10
CA LEU A 174 -17.95 -6.73 1.68
C LEU A 174 -18.46 -5.65 2.63
N VAL A 175 -18.83 -4.50 2.09
CA VAL A 175 -19.51 -3.43 2.83
C VAL A 175 -20.89 -3.22 2.23
N GLU A 176 -21.91 -3.29 3.07
CA GLU A 176 -23.30 -3.08 2.70
C GLU A 176 -23.83 -1.81 3.38
N GLY A 177 -24.39 -0.89 2.59
CA GLY A 177 -25.01 0.33 3.07
C GLY A 177 -26.53 0.27 2.88
N ARG A 178 -27.29 0.55 3.94
CA ARG A 178 -28.74 0.74 3.90
C ARG A 178 -29.11 2.18 4.21
N ARG A 179 -29.77 2.83 3.30
CA ARG A 179 -30.26 4.21 3.49
C ARG A 179 -31.54 4.20 4.32
N GLU A 180 -31.54 4.95 5.42
CA GLU A 180 -32.71 5.17 6.28
C GLU A 180 -32.88 6.67 6.50
N GLY A 181 -33.81 7.28 5.75
CA GLY A 181 -33.96 8.74 5.71
C GLY A 181 -32.71 9.44 5.17
N GLU A 182 -32.13 10.32 5.95
CA GLU A 182 -30.90 11.05 5.57
C GLU A 182 -29.61 10.32 5.98
N HIS A 183 -29.70 9.24 6.75
CA HIS A 183 -28.55 8.48 7.23
C HIS A 183 -28.35 7.18 6.47
N THR A 184 -27.11 6.74 6.37
CA THR A 184 -26.75 5.42 5.84
C THR A 184 -26.15 4.58 6.94
N GLN A 185 -26.76 3.43 7.20
CA GLN A 185 -26.19 2.42 8.11
C GLN A 185 -25.31 1.48 7.29
N PHE A 186 -24.10 1.22 7.79
CA PHE A 186 -23.17 0.29 7.16
C PHE A 186 -22.97 -0.95 8.01
N ALA A 187 -22.82 -2.07 7.33
CA ALA A 187 -22.32 -3.31 7.89
C ALA A 187 -21.23 -3.85 6.98
N SER A 188 -20.23 -4.48 7.54
CA SER A 188 -19.13 -5.03 6.78
C SER A 188 -18.69 -6.37 7.32
N ARG A 189 -18.12 -7.20 6.45
CA ARG A 189 -17.57 -8.51 6.80
C ARG A 189 -16.49 -8.93 5.85
N PHE A 190 -15.53 -9.68 6.37
CA PHE A 190 -14.52 -10.33 5.55
C PHE A 190 -15.11 -11.51 4.80
N LEU A 191 -14.78 -11.59 3.51
CA LEU A 191 -15.05 -12.71 2.65
C LEU A 191 -13.72 -13.36 2.29
N PRO A 192 -13.40 -14.55 2.83
CA PRO A 192 -12.20 -15.27 2.44
C PRO A 192 -12.17 -15.48 0.93
N ALA A 193 -11.02 -15.36 0.31
CA ALA A 193 -10.82 -15.78 -1.06
C ALA A 193 -11.17 -17.28 -1.13
N GLY A 194 -12.21 -17.61 -1.89
CA GLY A 194 -12.68 -18.99 -1.97
C GLY A 194 -11.65 -19.88 -2.67
N GLU A 195 -11.60 -21.15 -2.27
CA GLU A 195 -10.76 -22.17 -2.93
C GLU A 195 -11.28 -22.56 -4.33
N THR A 196 -12.38 -21.98 -4.78
CA THR A 196 -12.92 -22.22 -6.12
C THR A 196 -12.06 -21.49 -7.14
N HIS A 197 -11.09 -22.20 -7.67
CA HIS A 197 -10.34 -21.75 -8.82
C HIS A 197 -11.29 -21.55 -9.99
N SER A 198 -11.31 -20.37 -10.57
CA SER A 198 -11.91 -20.15 -11.88
C SER A 198 -11.30 -21.15 -12.85
N ALA A 199 -12.13 -21.85 -13.61
CA ALA A 199 -11.74 -23.04 -14.35
C ALA A 199 -10.69 -22.85 -15.46
N GLN A 200 -10.25 -21.62 -15.76
CA GLN A 200 -9.17 -21.37 -16.73
C GLN A 200 -8.35 -20.15 -16.34
N PRO A 201 -7.08 -20.33 -15.88
CA PRO A 201 -6.15 -19.23 -15.77
C PRO A 201 -5.90 -18.60 -17.13
N CYS A 202 -5.75 -17.29 -17.17
CA CYS A 202 -5.36 -16.58 -18.39
C CYS A 202 -3.98 -17.07 -18.87
N GLU A 203 -3.89 -17.54 -20.12
CA GLU A 203 -2.65 -18.09 -20.68
C GLU A 203 -1.48 -17.09 -20.57
N ALA A 204 -1.74 -15.78 -20.73
CA ALA A 204 -0.73 -14.74 -20.55
C ALA A 204 -0.19 -14.68 -19.13
N LEU A 205 -1.05 -14.86 -18.11
CA LEU A 205 -0.61 -14.92 -16.71
C LEU A 205 0.21 -16.16 -16.43
N LEU A 206 -0.17 -17.32 -16.98
CA LEU A 206 0.61 -18.55 -16.83
C LEU A 206 2.00 -18.44 -17.46
N ALA A 207 2.10 -17.81 -18.62
CA ALA A 207 3.39 -17.58 -19.27
C ALA A 207 4.29 -16.63 -18.45
N LEU A 208 3.71 -15.54 -17.93
CA LEU A 208 4.39 -14.60 -17.04
C LEU A 208 4.83 -15.28 -15.74
N GLU A 209 3.92 -16.01 -15.09
CA GLU A 209 4.24 -16.75 -13.86
C GLU A 209 5.40 -17.71 -14.08
N LYS A 210 5.36 -18.50 -15.15
CA LYS A 210 6.47 -19.41 -15.48
C LYS A 210 7.79 -18.68 -15.68
N ALA A 211 7.78 -17.53 -16.37
CA ALA A 211 9.00 -16.74 -16.59
C ALA A 211 9.54 -16.20 -15.26
N VAL A 212 8.66 -15.67 -14.39
CA VAL A 212 9.03 -15.17 -13.05
C VAL A 212 9.55 -16.30 -12.17
N GLN A 213 8.90 -17.47 -12.14
CA GLN A 213 9.35 -18.60 -11.35
C GLN A 213 10.75 -19.07 -11.80
N ASN A 214 10.99 -19.15 -13.10
CA ASN A 214 12.31 -19.52 -13.63
C ASN A 214 13.38 -18.51 -13.20
N TRP A 215 13.11 -17.22 -13.28
CA TRP A 215 14.03 -16.16 -12.84
C TRP A 215 14.28 -16.21 -11.33
N LEU A 216 13.23 -16.42 -10.54
CA LEU A 216 13.37 -16.55 -9.08
C LEU A 216 14.24 -17.74 -8.67
N ASP A 217 14.18 -18.84 -9.41
CA ASP A 217 14.93 -20.07 -9.10
C ASP A 217 16.34 -20.07 -9.71
N GLU A 218 16.73 -19.02 -10.43
CA GLU A 218 18.07 -18.89 -11.01
C GLU A 218 19.11 -18.76 -9.90
N PRO A 219 20.14 -19.64 -9.89
CA PRO A 219 21.24 -19.55 -8.93
C PRO A 219 22.12 -18.35 -9.24
N ILE A 220 22.33 -17.48 -8.28
CA ILE A 220 23.16 -16.27 -8.40
C ILE A 220 24.46 -16.35 -7.58
N GLY A 221 24.59 -17.35 -6.72
CA GLY A 221 25.78 -17.55 -5.89
C GLY A 221 25.66 -18.76 -5.00
N ALA A 222 26.65 -18.94 -4.14
CA ALA A 222 26.67 -20.02 -3.16
C ALA A 222 27.27 -19.56 -1.83
N LEU A 223 26.72 -20.04 -0.73
CA LEU A 223 27.25 -19.87 0.60
C LEU A 223 28.08 -21.14 0.98
N GLN A 224 29.12 -20.98 1.79
CA GLN A 224 29.86 -22.11 2.33
C GLN A 224 28.96 -23.03 3.17
N SER A 225 28.00 -22.44 3.88
CA SER A 225 26.92 -23.14 4.58
C SER A 225 25.64 -22.31 4.51
N PRO A 226 24.47 -22.95 4.37
CA PRO A 226 23.21 -22.23 4.38
C PRO A 226 23.00 -21.51 5.72
N ILE A 227 22.26 -20.43 5.68
CA ILE A 227 21.79 -19.70 6.86
C ILE A 227 20.34 -20.15 7.10
N PRO A 228 20.02 -20.85 8.19
CA PRO A 228 18.67 -21.25 8.51
C PRO A 228 17.80 -20.03 8.85
N PRO A 229 16.45 -20.13 8.75
CA PRO A 229 15.55 -19.14 9.31
C PRO A 229 15.86 -18.91 10.80
N GLU A 230 15.74 -17.67 11.25
CA GLU A 230 16.02 -17.26 12.62
C GLU A 230 14.74 -16.80 13.31
N GLU A 231 14.59 -17.14 14.60
CA GLU A 231 13.50 -16.60 15.41
C GLU A 231 13.79 -15.13 15.73
N LYS A 232 12.80 -14.26 15.54
CA LYS A 232 12.94 -12.80 15.67
C LYS A 232 13.54 -12.37 17.01
N LEU A 233 13.04 -12.94 18.11
CA LEU A 233 13.55 -12.62 19.45
C LEU A 233 14.98 -13.11 19.65
N ASP A 234 15.31 -14.28 19.15
CA ASP A 234 16.66 -14.84 19.24
C ASP A 234 17.66 -14.00 18.42
N ALA A 235 17.28 -13.63 17.21
CA ALA A 235 18.05 -12.73 16.34
C ALA A 235 18.29 -11.35 16.99
N ALA A 236 17.29 -10.81 17.70
CA ALA A 236 17.40 -9.53 18.40
C ALA A 236 18.33 -9.62 19.63
N LEU A 237 18.32 -10.73 20.36
CA LEU A 237 19.10 -10.91 21.58
C LEU A 237 20.54 -11.37 21.31
N HIS A 238 20.77 -12.20 20.30
CA HIS A 238 22.02 -12.89 20.06
C HIS A 238 22.68 -12.52 18.72
N GLY A 239 22.03 -11.69 17.92
CA GLY A 239 22.47 -11.30 16.59
C GLY A 239 21.93 -12.22 15.47
N SER A 240 21.83 -11.68 14.28
CA SER A 240 21.34 -12.35 13.07
C SER A 240 22.48 -12.62 12.09
N ARG A 241 22.58 -13.85 11.61
CA ARG A 241 23.54 -14.22 10.54
C ARG A 241 23.19 -13.57 9.21
N VAL A 242 21.90 -13.39 8.92
CA VAL A 242 21.43 -12.69 7.72
C VAL A 242 21.79 -11.22 7.80
N ALA A 243 21.56 -10.56 8.94
CA ALA A 243 21.96 -9.15 9.15
C ALA A 243 23.48 -8.98 9.05
N ALA A 244 24.25 -9.93 9.60
CA ALA A 244 25.72 -9.90 9.51
C ALA A 244 26.18 -9.99 8.03
N LEU A 245 25.54 -10.85 7.22
CA LEU A 245 25.83 -10.95 5.80
C LEU A 245 25.50 -9.62 5.07
N PHE A 246 24.33 -9.03 5.33
CA PHE A 246 23.94 -7.77 4.71
C PHE A 246 24.86 -6.63 5.09
N ASN A 247 25.22 -6.51 6.38
CA ASN A 247 26.19 -5.53 6.83
C ASN A 247 27.56 -5.71 6.18
N GLN A 248 28.03 -6.94 6.01
CA GLN A 248 29.30 -7.21 5.31
C GLN A 248 29.23 -6.75 3.85
N VAL A 249 28.14 -7.09 3.14
CA VAL A 249 27.94 -6.65 1.75
C VAL A 249 27.92 -5.11 1.64
N GLN A 250 27.26 -4.43 2.58
CA GLN A 250 27.22 -2.96 2.62
C GLN A 250 28.60 -2.36 2.88
N LEU A 251 29.37 -2.91 3.81
CA LEU A 251 30.74 -2.48 4.08
C LEU A 251 31.66 -2.70 2.87
N ASP A 252 31.56 -3.85 2.21
CA ASP A 252 32.34 -4.15 1.01
C ASP A 252 31.98 -3.21 -0.16
N ALA A 253 30.72 -2.81 -0.26
CA ALA A 253 30.25 -1.90 -1.32
C ALA A 253 30.60 -0.44 -1.08
N THR A 254 30.68 0.01 0.18
CA THR A 254 30.88 1.42 0.53
C THR A 254 32.27 1.76 1.03
N GLY A 255 32.99 0.79 1.59
CA GLY A 255 34.23 1.02 2.31
C GLY A 255 34.05 1.76 3.63
N ALA A 256 32.84 1.82 4.17
CA ALA A 256 32.54 2.47 5.45
C ALA A 256 33.11 1.67 6.64
N ASP A 257 33.30 2.36 7.78
CA ASP A 257 33.83 1.74 9.00
C ASP A 257 32.79 0.92 9.76
N VAL A 258 31.50 1.30 9.63
CA VAL A 258 30.37 0.68 10.32
C VAL A 258 29.19 0.57 9.36
N SER A 259 28.41 -0.50 9.49
CA SER A 259 27.17 -0.68 8.75
C SER A 259 26.04 -1.10 9.69
N CYS A 260 24.84 -0.65 9.38
CA CYS A 260 23.62 -1.11 10.04
C CYS A 260 22.56 -1.46 8.99
N THR A 261 21.80 -2.52 9.25
CA THR A 261 20.70 -2.96 8.39
C THR A 261 19.48 -3.28 9.24
N SER A 262 18.31 -3.16 8.63
CA SER A 262 17.07 -3.68 9.20
C SER A 262 16.70 -5.01 8.55
N LEU A 263 16.10 -5.90 9.31
CA LEU A 263 15.49 -7.13 8.83
C LEU A 263 13.97 -6.97 8.79
N GLY A 264 13.33 -7.73 7.92
CA GLY A 264 11.87 -7.87 7.92
C GLY A 264 11.37 -8.49 9.23
N ASN A 265 10.05 -8.44 9.42
CA ASN A 265 9.41 -8.93 10.64
C ASN A 265 9.63 -10.44 10.88
N ASP A 266 9.80 -11.21 9.80
CA ASP A 266 10.05 -12.63 9.82
C ASP A 266 11.39 -12.89 9.12
N PRO A 267 12.52 -12.92 9.86
CA PRO A 267 13.82 -13.15 9.27
C PRO A 267 13.89 -14.50 8.58
N VAL A 268 14.03 -14.50 7.26
CA VAL A 268 14.20 -15.73 6.48
C VAL A 268 15.67 -16.04 6.30
N GLY A 269 15.99 -17.34 6.25
CA GLY A 269 17.32 -17.79 5.97
C GLY A 269 17.69 -17.70 4.48
N LEU A 270 18.92 -18.09 4.16
CA LEU A 270 19.41 -18.22 2.79
C LEU A 270 19.91 -19.64 2.54
N ALA A 271 19.35 -20.29 1.53
CA ALA A 271 19.81 -21.59 1.07
C ALA A 271 21.14 -21.50 0.29
N SER A 272 21.78 -22.62 0.06
CA SER A 272 22.91 -22.73 -0.90
C SER A 272 22.59 -23.86 -1.89
N PRO A 273 22.56 -23.59 -3.20
CA PRO A 273 22.88 -22.30 -3.86
C PRO A 273 21.92 -21.18 -3.49
N VAL A 274 22.42 -19.96 -3.52
CA VAL A 274 21.58 -18.75 -3.34
C VAL A 274 20.85 -18.46 -4.65
N THR A 275 19.55 -18.28 -4.58
CA THR A 275 18.71 -17.93 -5.73
C THR A 275 18.15 -16.52 -5.58
N MET A 276 17.63 -15.95 -6.68
CA MET A 276 16.89 -14.68 -6.63
C MET A 276 15.71 -14.75 -5.65
N ARG A 277 15.03 -15.90 -5.58
CA ARG A 277 13.95 -16.15 -4.60
C ARG A 277 14.43 -15.98 -3.16
N GLY A 278 15.58 -16.56 -2.84
CA GLY A 278 16.17 -16.43 -1.50
C GLY A 278 16.50 -14.99 -1.15
N VAL A 279 17.09 -14.25 -2.11
CA VAL A 279 17.46 -12.84 -1.90
C VAL A 279 16.23 -11.95 -1.76
N THR A 280 15.25 -12.08 -2.66
CA THR A 280 14.02 -11.27 -2.60
C THR A 280 13.17 -11.57 -1.37
N ALA A 281 13.20 -12.80 -0.85
CA ALA A 281 12.53 -13.14 0.40
C ALA A 281 13.24 -12.55 1.62
N ALA A 282 14.59 -12.51 1.61
CA ALA A 282 15.37 -11.97 2.72
C ALA A 282 15.48 -10.44 2.70
N TYR A 283 15.45 -9.83 1.53
CA TYR A 283 15.53 -8.38 1.31
C TYR A 283 14.35 -7.92 0.47
N LEU A 284 13.26 -7.59 1.14
CA LEU A 284 11.93 -7.37 0.53
C LEU A 284 11.84 -6.08 -0.30
N PHE A 285 12.64 -5.07 0.01
CA PHE A 285 12.51 -3.74 -0.57
C PHE A 285 13.80 -3.32 -1.27
N ALA A 286 13.67 -2.71 -2.45
CA ALA A 286 14.77 -2.10 -3.18
C ALA A 286 15.16 -0.76 -2.52
N ASN A 287 15.94 -0.82 -1.46
CA ASN A 287 16.40 0.36 -0.73
C ASN A 287 17.68 0.93 -1.34
N THR A 288 17.88 2.22 -1.19
CA THR A 288 19.15 2.90 -1.52
C THR A 288 20.15 2.69 -0.39
N LEU A 289 21.38 2.31 -0.75
CA LEU A 289 22.49 2.29 0.19
C LEU A 289 23.07 3.70 0.32
N VAL A 290 23.09 4.21 1.56
CA VAL A 290 23.59 5.55 1.87
C VAL A 290 24.79 5.45 2.82
N ALA A 291 25.90 6.10 2.46
CA ALA A 291 27.04 6.30 3.35
C ALA A 291 26.96 7.70 3.95
N LEU A 292 27.06 7.79 5.27
CA LEU A 292 27.03 9.03 6.02
C LEU A 292 28.37 9.25 6.71
N GLU A 293 28.87 10.48 6.69
CA GLU A 293 29.97 10.88 7.53
C GLU A 293 29.41 11.38 8.86
N VAL A 294 29.79 10.76 9.95
CA VAL A 294 29.28 11.05 11.30
C VAL A 294 30.44 11.45 12.22
N ASN A 295 30.16 12.24 13.23
CA ASN A 295 31.10 12.65 14.29
C ASN A 295 30.64 12.04 15.64
N GLU A 296 31.38 12.33 16.69
CA GLU A 296 31.15 11.83 18.06
C GLU A 296 29.80 12.32 18.68
N GLU A 297 29.11 13.24 18.04
CA GLU A 297 27.87 13.85 18.56
C GLU A 297 26.59 13.16 18.01
N VAL A 298 26.73 12.13 17.15
CA VAL A 298 25.61 11.41 16.49
C VAL A 298 25.40 10.05 17.14
#